data_255c769e208612e4a1906fb00b1a46e6
#
_entry.id   255c769e208612e4a1906fb00b1a46e6
#
_cell.length_a   1.000
_cell.length_b   1.000
_cell.length_c   1.000
_cell.angle_alpha   90.00
_cell.angle_beta   90.00
_cell.angle_gamma   90.00
#
_symmetry.space_group_name_H-M   'P 1'
#
loop_
_entity.id
_entity.type
_entity.pdbx_description
1 polymer ?
#
loop_
_entity_poly.entity_id
_entity_poly.type
_entity_poly.pdbx_seq_one_letter_code
_entity_poly.pdbx_strand_id
1 'polypeptide(L)'
;MGKPNQDRGAGVSCSAGRGGLVLGATPDEIHDVTEERGWDDLAVADIYAADRNLDATYLIRMFSVFERAIFSYWRLLPGNHVRDVDGDVRLDEVGAACVILQDVIDEAQAVRVHRNNLVHRRIDDYFAMMTFADARAKVLTYLDELPEEWG
;
A
#
# COMPACT_ATOMS: atom_id res chain seq x y z
N MET A 1 -18.51 -16.84 -62.40
CA MET A 1 -17.22 -17.62 -62.54
C MET A 1 -16.33 -17.23 -61.41
N GLY A 2 -15.86 -18.23 -60.63
CA GLY A 2 -14.81 -18.06 -59.69
C GLY A 2 -15.20 -18.51 -58.25
N LYS A 3 -14.87 -19.74 -57.98
CA LYS A 3 -15.19 -20.57 -56.79
C LYS A 3 -14.52 -20.12 -55.50
N PRO A 4 -14.99 -20.64 -54.36
CA PRO A 4 -14.57 -20.33 -53.02
C PRO A 4 -13.28 -21.06 -52.64
N ASN A 5 -12.56 -20.56 -51.64
CA ASN A 5 -11.51 -21.30 -51.01
C ASN A 5 -11.80 -21.51 -49.51
N GLN A 6 -11.72 -22.78 -49.19
CA GLN A 6 -11.95 -23.46 -47.97
C GLN A 6 -10.94 -23.12 -46.88
N ASP A 7 -11.46 -23.11 -45.68
CA ASP A 7 -11.03 -23.88 -44.52
C ASP A 7 -9.54 -24.03 -44.20
N ARG A 8 -9.20 -23.60 -42.99
CA ARG A 8 -8.57 -24.53 -42.01
C ARG A 8 -8.70 -23.98 -40.61
N GLY A 9 -9.62 -24.59 -39.86
CA GLY A 9 -9.65 -24.45 -38.42
C GLY A 9 -8.36 -25.00 -37.80
N ALA A 10 -7.76 -24.23 -36.93
CA ALA A 10 -6.80 -24.66 -35.95
C ALA A 10 -7.53 -24.75 -34.60
N GLY A 11 -7.91 -25.94 -34.23
CA GLY A 11 -8.48 -26.24 -32.94
C GLY A 11 -7.44 -26.00 -31.86
N VAL A 12 -7.69 -24.99 -31.02
CA VAL A 12 -6.96 -24.84 -29.76
C VAL A 12 -7.57 -25.81 -28.77
N SER A 13 -6.87 -26.91 -28.57
CA SER A 13 -7.16 -27.88 -27.52
C SER A 13 -6.75 -27.27 -26.19
N CYS A 14 -7.70 -26.72 -25.44
CA CYS A 14 -7.51 -26.41 -24.02
C CYS A 14 -7.56 -27.72 -23.24
N SER A 15 -6.41 -28.27 -22.94
CA SER A 15 -6.33 -29.36 -21.95
C SER A 15 -6.48 -28.72 -20.57
N ALA A 16 -7.65 -28.85 -19.97
CA ALA A 16 -7.94 -28.52 -18.59
C ALA A 16 -7.16 -29.49 -17.69
N GLY A 17 -5.98 -29.09 -17.26
CA GLY A 17 -5.27 -29.73 -16.16
C GLY A 17 -6.08 -29.54 -14.88
N ARG A 18 -6.69 -30.62 -14.41
CA ARG A 18 -7.33 -30.64 -13.08
C ARG A 18 -6.27 -30.50 -12.01
N GLY A 19 -6.04 -29.28 -11.55
CA GLY A 19 -5.36 -29.02 -10.29
C GLY A 19 -6.32 -29.36 -9.16
N GLY A 20 -6.32 -30.59 -8.69
CA GLY A 20 -7.06 -31.00 -7.50
C GLY A 20 -6.47 -30.30 -6.30
N LEU A 21 -7.27 -29.50 -5.59
CA LEU A 21 -6.94 -29.00 -4.26
C LEU A 21 -6.85 -30.22 -3.32
N VAL A 22 -5.65 -30.62 -2.95
CA VAL A 22 -5.42 -31.63 -1.92
C VAL A 22 -5.57 -30.95 -0.57
N LEU A 23 -6.81 -30.94 -0.07
CA LEU A 23 -7.09 -30.56 1.32
C LEU A 23 -6.64 -31.70 2.23
N GLY A 24 -5.52 -31.52 2.94
CA GLY A 24 -5.08 -32.46 3.95
C GLY A 24 -3.64 -32.99 3.80
N ALA A 25 -2.82 -32.37 2.96
CA ALA A 25 -1.41 -32.71 2.88
C ALA A 25 -0.69 -32.40 4.21
N THR A 26 0.11 -33.33 4.70
CA THR A 26 0.97 -33.12 5.86
C THR A 26 2.11 -32.14 5.51
N PRO A 27 2.73 -31.46 6.50
CA PRO A 27 3.86 -30.58 6.25
C PRO A 27 5.01 -31.25 5.47
N ASP A 28 5.25 -32.53 5.69
CA ASP A 28 6.27 -33.31 5.00
C ASP A 28 5.89 -33.59 3.52
N GLU A 29 4.61 -33.82 3.23
CA GLU A 29 4.13 -33.99 1.84
C GLU A 29 4.19 -32.67 1.06
N ILE A 30 3.97 -31.54 1.72
CA ILE A 30 4.13 -30.24 1.09
C ILE A 30 5.60 -29.97 0.77
N HIS A 31 6.51 -30.38 1.64
CA HIS A 31 7.94 -30.21 1.44
C HIS A 31 8.45 -31.04 0.24
N ASP A 32 8.00 -32.29 0.11
CA ASP A 32 8.37 -33.20 -0.97
C ASP A 32 7.88 -32.68 -2.34
N VAL A 33 6.65 -32.16 -2.39
CA VAL A 33 6.07 -31.57 -3.63
C VAL A 33 6.81 -30.26 -4.04
N THR A 34 7.38 -29.53 -3.09
CA THR A 34 8.14 -28.31 -3.39
C THR A 34 9.55 -28.61 -3.89
N GLU A 35 10.21 -29.64 -3.36
CA GLU A 35 11.53 -30.08 -3.85
C GLU A 35 11.46 -30.64 -5.29
N GLU A 36 10.43 -31.45 -5.61
CA GLU A 36 10.28 -32.02 -6.96
C GLU A 36 9.94 -30.96 -8.04
N ARG A 37 9.41 -29.80 -7.69
CA ARG A 37 9.02 -28.78 -8.66
C ARG A 37 10.04 -27.69 -8.88
N GLY A 38 11.21 -27.75 -8.23
CA GLY A 38 12.23 -26.71 -8.35
C GLY A 38 11.64 -25.33 -8.04
N TRP A 39 10.92 -25.23 -6.92
CA TRP A 39 10.47 -23.97 -6.37
C TRP A 39 11.69 -23.29 -5.75
N ASP A 40 12.52 -22.80 -6.67
CA ASP A 40 13.77 -22.11 -6.42
C ASP A 40 13.54 -20.80 -5.65
N ASP A 41 14.64 -20.16 -5.26
CA ASP A 41 14.73 -18.86 -4.60
C ASP A 41 13.80 -17.79 -5.20
N LEU A 42 13.36 -17.93 -6.47
CA LEU A 42 12.41 -17.06 -7.13
C LEU A 42 11.03 -17.05 -6.45
N ALA A 43 10.51 -18.19 -6.02
CA ALA A 43 9.19 -18.25 -5.35
C ALA A 43 9.23 -17.55 -3.98
N VAL A 44 10.35 -17.69 -3.27
CA VAL A 44 10.56 -17.00 -1.98
C VAL A 44 10.69 -15.49 -2.20
N ALA A 45 11.41 -15.07 -3.24
CA ALA A 45 11.53 -13.66 -3.60
C ALA A 45 10.19 -13.04 -4.01
N ASP A 46 9.34 -13.80 -4.72
CA ASP A 46 8.00 -13.37 -5.12
C ASP A 46 7.06 -13.23 -3.91
N ILE A 47 7.16 -14.12 -2.91
CA ILE A 47 6.40 -14.00 -1.66
C ILE A 47 6.81 -12.74 -0.90
N TYR A 48 8.11 -12.48 -0.75
CA TYR A 48 8.59 -11.26 -0.11
C TYR A 48 8.24 -9.99 -0.90
N ALA A 49 8.20 -10.06 -2.23
CA ALA A 49 7.76 -8.96 -3.07
C ALA A 49 6.25 -8.71 -2.90
N ALA A 50 5.44 -9.76 -2.82
CA ALA A 50 4.00 -9.66 -2.57
C ALA A 50 3.70 -9.06 -1.20
N ASP A 51 4.40 -9.50 -0.15
CA ASP A 51 4.27 -8.98 1.21
C ASP A 51 4.59 -7.47 1.26
N ARG A 52 5.73 -7.06 0.68
CA ARG A 52 6.09 -5.64 0.58
C ARG A 52 5.07 -4.82 -0.21
N ASN A 53 4.47 -5.38 -1.26
CA ASN A 53 3.44 -4.70 -2.04
C ASN A 53 2.13 -4.55 -1.24
N LEU A 54 1.81 -5.51 -0.37
CA LEU A 54 0.68 -5.41 0.55
C LEU A 54 0.91 -4.29 1.57
N ASP A 55 2.05 -4.27 2.22
CA ASP A 55 2.42 -3.21 3.18
C ASP A 55 2.35 -1.83 2.54
N ALA A 56 2.93 -1.65 1.35
CA ALA A 56 2.86 -0.40 0.61
C ALA A 56 1.40 0.00 0.30
N THR A 57 0.57 -0.95 -0.11
CA THR A 57 -0.84 -0.71 -0.43
C THR A 57 -1.62 -0.27 0.80
N TYR A 58 -1.44 -0.94 1.93
CA TYR A 58 -2.09 -0.57 3.19
C TYR A 58 -1.62 0.79 3.69
N LEU A 59 -0.32 1.07 3.61
CA LEU A 59 0.24 2.36 3.99
C LEU A 59 -0.34 3.50 3.16
N ILE A 60 -0.41 3.36 1.83
CA ILE A 60 -0.99 4.36 0.94
C ILE A 60 -2.46 4.62 1.29
N ARG A 61 -3.24 3.58 1.53
CA ARG A 61 -4.66 3.69 1.88
C ARG A 61 -4.86 4.35 3.24
N MET A 62 -4.14 3.89 4.26
CA MET A 62 -4.18 4.45 5.60
C MET A 62 -3.84 5.94 5.56
N PHE A 63 -2.74 6.31 4.90
CA PHE A 63 -2.33 7.70 4.82
C PHE A 63 -3.35 8.56 4.07
N SER A 64 -4.00 8.04 3.03
CA SER A 64 -5.05 8.77 2.31
C SER A 64 -6.27 9.07 3.20
N VAL A 65 -6.62 8.16 4.12
CA VAL A 65 -7.68 8.40 5.12
C VAL A 65 -7.23 9.46 6.13
N PHE A 66 -6.01 9.36 6.59
CA PHE A 66 -5.39 10.35 7.49
C PHE A 66 -5.37 11.74 6.86
N GLU A 67 -4.85 11.90 5.64
CA GLU A 67 -4.85 13.18 4.91
C GLU A 67 -6.25 13.78 4.80
N ARG A 68 -7.25 12.93 4.55
CA ARG A 68 -8.63 13.38 4.46
C ARG A 68 -9.16 13.88 5.81
N ALA A 69 -8.84 13.21 6.90
CA ALA A 69 -9.20 13.64 8.25
C ALA A 69 -8.55 14.99 8.59
N ILE A 70 -7.24 15.12 8.35
CA ILE A 70 -6.50 16.38 8.54
C ILE A 70 -7.06 17.50 7.68
N PHE A 71 -7.40 17.23 6.41
CA PHE A 71 -8.03 18.21 5.53
C PHE A 71 -9.38 18.68 6.06
N SER A 72 -10.20 17.76 6.57
CA SER A 72 -11.50 18.08 7.15
C SER A 72 -11.36 18.96 8.38
N TYR A 73 -10.44 18.63 9.28
CA TYR A 73 -10.13 19.43 10.46
C TYR A 73 -9.56 20.81 10.09
N TRP A 74 -8.58 20.83 9.18
CA TRP A 74 -7.94 22.07 8.71
C TRP A 74 -8.97 23.07 8.15
N ARG A 75 -10.00 22.60 7.44
CA ARG A 75 -11.08 23.47 6.92
C ARG A 75 -11.95 24.08 8.00
N LEU A 76 -11.99 23.53 9.19
CA LEU A 76 -12.72 24.09 10.33
C LEU A 76 -11.93 25.23 11.00
N LEU A 77 -10.63 25.31 10.78
CA LEU A 77 -9.81 26.40 11.31
C LEU A 77 -10.19 27.73 10.65
N PRO A 78 -10.20 28.84 11.42
CA PRO A 78 -10.61 30.14 10.91
C PRO A 78 -9.81 30.60 9.67
N GLY A 79 -10.50 30.95 8.61
CA GLY A 79 -9.88 31.47 7.38
C GLY A 79 -9.44 30.42 6.36
N ASN A 80 -9.51 29.13 6.67
CA ASN A 80 -8.98 28.07 5.79
C ASN A 80 -10.00 27.49 4.80
N HIS A 81 -11.28 27.77 4.96
CA HIS A 81 -12.35 27.21 4.12
C HIS A 81 -12.27 27.57 2.63
N VAL A 82 -11.53 28.60 2.25
CA VAL A 82 -11.34 29.05 0.85
C VAL A 82 -9.90 28.90 0.35
N ARG A 83 -8.98 28.46 1.21
CA ARG A 83 -7.58 28.27 0.83
C ARG A 83 -7.37 26.86 0.25
N ASP A 84 -6.47 26.76 -0.72
CA ASP A 84 -5.90 25.50 -1.17
C ASP A 84 -4.40 25.52 -0.90
N VAL A 85 -3.94 24.58 -0.09
CA VAL A 85 -2.53 24.46 0.31
C VAL A 85 -2.10 23.01 0.22
N ASP A 86 -0.80 22.78 0.14
CA ASP A 86 -0.21 21.47 0.07
C ASP A 86 -0.41 20.67 1.39
N GLY A 87 -0.29 19.36 1.31
CA GLY A 87 -0.53 18.46 2.45
C GLY A 87 0.44 18.65 3.62
N ASP A 88 1.70 19.04 3.35
CA ASP A 88 2.69 19.41 4.37
C ASP A 88 2.26 20.64 5.15
N VAL A 89 1.88 21.70 4.44
CA VAL A 89 1.40 22.94 5.06
C VAL A 89 0.17 22.68 5.94
N ARG A 90 -0.74 21.79 5.52
CA ARG A 90 -1.91 21.43 6.34
C ARG A 90 -1.54 20.71 7.62
N LEU A 91 -0.58 19.79 7.57
CA LEU A 91 -0.08 19.11 8.77
C LEU A 91 0.55 20.08 9.76
N ASP A 92 1.37 21.01 9.27
CA ASP A 92 2.01 22.01 10.10
C ASP A 92 1.00 22.99 10.70
N GLU A 93 0.04 23.50 9.91
CA GLU A 93 -0.99 24.44 10.40
C GLU A 93 -1.95 23.79 11.40
N VAL A 94 -2.35 22.54 11.20
CA VAL A 94 -3.15 21.77 12.18
C VAL A 94 -2.34 21.51 13.43
N GLY A 95 -1.09 21.06 13.29
CA GLY A 95 -0.20 20.82 14.41
C GLY A 95 0.01 22.07 15.26
N ALA A 96 0.23 23.22 14.63
CA ALA A 96 0.37 24.50 15.32
C ALA A 96 -0.92 24.94 16.02
N ALA A 97 -2.08 24.74 15.40
CA ALA A 97 -3.38 25.10 15.97
C ALA A 97 -3.74 24.22 17.19
N CYS A 98 -3.34 22.95 17.19
CA CYS A 98 -3.56 22.00 18.28
C CYS A 98 -2.42 21.96 19.30
N VAL A 99 -1.35 22.75 19.08
CA VAL A 99 -0.15 22.79 19.95
C VAL A 99 0.54 21.41 20.01
N ILE A 100 0.52 20.68 18.89
CA ILE A 100 1.19 19.37 18.76
C ILE A 100 2.71 19.61 18.79
N LEU A 101 3.44 18.71 19.46
CA LEU A 101 4.89 18.75 19.52
C LEU A 101 5.52 18.62 18.13
N GLN A 102 6.59 19.33 17.86
CA GLN A 102 7.21 19.38 16.54
C GLN A 102 7.74 18.03 16.07
N ASP A 103 8.25 17.20 16.97
CA ASP A 103 8.72 15.85 16.67
C ASP A 103 7.58 14.94 16.18
N VAL A 104 6.37 15.09 16.72
CA VAL A 104 5.17 14.36 16.26
C VAL A 104 4.76 14.82 14.87
N ILE A 105 4.82 16.12 14.60
CA ILE A 105 4.55 16.70 13.27
C ILE A 105 5.59 16.16 12.26
N ASP A 106 6.87 16.20 12.61
CA ASP A 106 7.97 15.73 11.75
C ASP A 106 7.84 14.23 11.43
N GLU A 107 7.39 13.43 12.40
CA GLU A 107 7.11 12.01 12.19
C GLU A 107 5.94 11.77 11.21
N ALA A 108 4.87 12.52 11.32
CA ALA A 108 3.75 12.46 10.37
C ALA A 108 4.18 12.92 8.97
N GLN A 109 5.00 13.96 8.86
CA GLN A 109 5.60 14.41 7.61
C GLN A 109 6.52 13.35 6.99
N ALA A 110 7.30 12.62 7.80
CA ALA A 110 8.12 11.51 7.32
C ALA A 110 7.25 10.38 6.69
N VAL A 111 6.10 10.05 7.28
CA VAL A 111 5.15 9.09 6.68
C VAL A 111 4.61 9.62 5.35
N ARG A 112 4.29 10.90 5.25
CA ARG A 112 3.84 11.54 4.01
C ARG A 112 4.88 11.41 2.90
N VAL A 113 6.12 11.74 3.20
CA VAL A 113 7.25 11.64 2.24
C VAL A 113 7.42 10.19 1.80
N HIS A 114 7.42 9.24 2.73
CA HIS A 114 7.55 7.81 2.41
C HIS A 114 6.42 7.32 1.50
N ARG A 115 5.16 7.67 1.83
CA ARG A 115 3.99 7.34 0.99
C ARG A 115 4.12 7.94 -0.42
N ASN A 116 4.57 9.19 -0.55
CA ASN A 116 4.76 9.81 -1.86
C ASN A 116 5.84 9.10 -2.68
N ASN A 117 6.92 8.66 -2.05
CA ASN A 117 7.95 7.86 -2.71
C ASN A 117 7.39 6.51 -3.20
N LEU A 118 6.56 5.84 -2.41
CA LEU A 118 5.90 4.60 -2.82
C LEU A 118 4.99 4.82 -4.04
N VAL A 119 4.18 5.87 -4.04
CA VAL A 119 3.26 6.19 -5.15
C VAL A 119 4.02 6.54 -6.43
N HIS A 120 5.10 7.29 -6.33
CA HIS A 120 5.89 7.71 -7.48
C HIS A 120 7.02 6.74 -7.85
N ARG A 121 7.10 5.58 -7.18
CA ARG A 121 8.16 4.55 -7.38
C ARG A 121 9.58 5.13 -7.28
N ARG A 122 9.77 6.15 -6.46
CA ARG A 122 11.07 6.75 -6.15
C ARG A 122 11.71 6.01 -4.97
N ILE A 123 11.76 4.69 -5.08
CA ILE A 123 12.45 3.85 -4.10
C ILE A 123 13.90 3.76 -4.57
N ASP A 124 14.68 4.77 -4.24
CA ASP A 124 16.12 4.63 -4.25
C ASP A 124 16.49 3.74 -3.05
N ASP A 125 17.43 2.81 -3.21
CA ASP A 125 17.83 1.78 -2.24
C ASP A 125 18.30 2.33 -0.87
N TYR A 126 18.36 3.63 -0.71
CA TYR A 126 18.80 4.35 0.49
C TYR A 126 17.69 4.80 1.43
N PHE A 127 16.42 4.69 1.06
CA PHE A 127 15.35 5.03 1.99
C PHE A 127 15.12 3.86 2.95
N ALA A 128 15.40 4.09 4.25
CA ALA A 128 15.02 3.17 5.31
C ALA A 128 13.52 2.83 5.11
N MET A 129 13.25 1.54 4.83
CA MET A 129 11.89 1.09 4.56
C MET A 129 11.07 1.23 5.85
N MET A 130 10.16 2.21 5.86
CA MET A 130 9.21 2.35 6.94
C MET A 130 8.18 1.23 6.81
N THR A 131 8.00 0.43 7.86
CA THR A 131 6.96 -0.60 7.87
C THR A 131 5.58 0.03 8.00
N PHE A 132 4.54 -0.71 7.59
CA PHE A 132 3.16 -0.27 7.83
C PHE A 132 2.89 -0.04 9.33
N ALA A 133 3.43 -0.89 10.21
CA ALA A 133 3.27 -0.76 11.65
C ALA A 133 3.88 0.54 12.20
N ASP A 134 5.09 0.89 11.74
CA ASP A 134 5.75 2.15 12.13
C ASP A 134 4.97 3.37 11.63
N ALA A 135 4.57 3.36 10.36
CA ALA A 135 3.79 4.44 9.78
C ALA A 135 2.45 4.62 10.51
N ARG A 136 1.78 3.51 10.85
CA ARG A 136 0.52 3.52 11.61
C ARG A 136 0.71 4.11 13.00
N ALA A 137 1.76 3.72 13.72
CA ALA A 137 2.05 4.26 15.04
C ALA A 137 2.21 5.79 15.00
N LYS A 138 3.02 6.30 14.07
CA LYS A 138 3.27 7.74 13.89
C LYS A 138 1.99 8.52 13.56
N VAL A 139 1.17 8.02 12.65
CA VAL A 139 -0.11 8.63 12.27
C VAL A 139 -1.09 8.63 13.44
N LEU A 140 -1.17 7.56 14.20
CA LEU A 140 -2.04 7.50 15.39
C LEU A 140 -1.59 8.46 16.48
N THR A 141 -0.29 8.55 16.75
CA THR A 141 0.25 9.54 17.70
C THR A 141 -0.17 10.96 17.32
N TYR A 142 -0.11 11.33 16.05
CA TYR A 142 -0.57 12.65 15.60
C TYR A 142 -2.09 12.83 15.81
N LEU A 143 -2.89 11.81 15.51
CA LEU A 143 -4.35 11.88 15.66
C LEU A 143 -4.78 11.96 17.13
N ASP A 144 -4.06 11.30 18.03
CA ASP A 144 -4.33 11.31 19.46
C ASP A 144 -4.11 12.70 20.12
N GLU A 145 -3.33 13.56 19.46
CA GLU A 145 -3.12 14.95 19.89
C GLU A 145 -4.23 15.93 19.41
N LEU A 146 -5.10 15.47 18.51
CA LEU A 146 -6.23 16.30 18.05
C LEU A 146 -7.34 16.33 19.11
N PRO A 147 -8.10 17.43 19.21
CA PRO A 147 -9.25 17.51 20.09
C PRO A 147 -10.29 16.41 19.78
N GLU A 148 -10.90 15.81 20.81
CA GLU A 148 -11.91 14.75 20.64
C GLU A 148 -13.19 15.26 19.92
N GLU A 149 -13.52 16.54 20.10
CA GLU A 149 -14.70 17.18 19.52
C GLU A 149 -14.31 18.07 18.34
N TRP A 150 -14.28 17.50 17.14
CA TRP A 150 -14.01 18.23 15.91
C TRP A 150 -14.94 17.83 14.76
N GLY A 151 -16.24 17.71 15.08
CA GLY A 151 -17.29 17.34 14.12
C GLY A 151 -18.51 18.22 14.22
#